data_1bd922514fc75a7262bd786bbaa1ca2f
#
_entry.id   1bd922514fc75a7262bd786bbaa1ca2f
#
_cell.length_a   1.000
_cell.length_b   1.000
_cell.length_c   1.000
_cell.angle_alpha   90.00
_cell.angle_beta   90.00
_cell.angle_gamma   90.00
#
_symmetry.space_group_name_H-M   'P 1'
#
loop_
_entity.id
_entity.type
_entity.pdbx_description
1 polymer ?
#
loop_
_entity_poly.entity_id
_entity_poly.type
_entity_poly.pdbx_seq_one_letter_code
_entity_poly.pdbx_strand_id
1 'polypeptide(L)'
;MRHDQLFLWYLADPTHPVYVGQLQLVDAGKGVSLQYGTDWLANGFPLSEDLLLANIEHLPRWKGMAVGALDDARPDRWGERVIQYIDKPARLSLMEYLFYAGDDRFGALGVSTSAEDYLPRASSPLPRLSQAQQLSEVVHKLSAKEPINNIERQMLAAGGSFGGAKPKALIDIAGEPWLIKFFNNEPIDVPLIEHASMTLAKLAGITVAETQVVPLVGEHALVVRRYDRKGSQRIHCISAGTALRAETIAGQEPNLGYPTLAQLLRRVGVSKDGVNLQDMQELFRRMVFNILIDNTDDHEKNHALMAVEPTAQGKYRLAPAYDVLTTNSGQGYQEFIVGLDQRDSTLANAMSQCTLFGYTSAQAAAEVVRVIQVVNGWRQHFKTLGVCEADLDSLAERIDGDPLLSQRQNFNPADYATPAARTKRRSPFA
;
A
#
# COMPACT_ATOMS: atom_id res chain seq x y z
N MET A 1 28.34 -1.35 13.12
CA MET A 1 28.97 -0.45 12.12
C MET A 1 28.06 0.77 12.02
N ARG A 2 28.55 1.96 11.72
CA ARG A 2 27.75 3.17 11.49
C ARG A 2 27.88 3.55 10.04
N HIS A 3 26.76 3.84 9.37
CA HIS A 3 26.75 4.21 7.95
C HIS A 3 26.31 5.67 7.81
N ASP A 4 27.21 6.55 7.41
CA ASP A 4 26.90 7.93 7.02
C ASP A 4 26.67 8.03 5.52
N GLN A 5 27.17 7.05 4.77
CA GLN A 5 27.06 6.90 3.33
C GLN A 5 26.74 5.46 2.96
N LEU A 6 25.85 5.26 1.99
CA LEU A 6 25.53 3.99 1.32
C LEU A 6 25.32 4.24 -0.19
N PHE A 7 25.09 3.17 -0.94
CA PHE A 7 24.91 3.23 -2.37
C PHE A 7 23.59 2.59 -2.78
N LEU A 8 22.87 3.27 -3.64
CA LEU A 8 21.57 2.85 -4.16
C LEU A 8 21.76 2.08 -5.46
N TRP A 9 21.03 0.99 -5.57
CA TRP A 9 21.05 0.10 -6.73
C TRP A 9 19.63 -0.19 -7.20
N TYR A 10 19.47 -0.42 -8.49
CA TYR A 10 18.23 -0.84 -9.11
C TYR A 10 18.30 -2.34 -9.44
N LEU A 11 17.33 -3.08 -8.96
CA LEU A 11 17.30 -4.53 -8.92
C LEU A 11 16.10 -5.10 -9.70
N ALA A 12 15.68 -4.49 -10.80
CA ALA A 12 14.62 -5.06 -11.64
C ALA A 12 14.99 -6.49 -12.08
N ASP A 13 16.24 -6.69 -12.43
CA ASP A 13 16.88 -8.01 -12.52
C ASP A 13 17.95 -8.12 -11.43
N PRO A 14 17.71 -8.87 -10.35
CA PRO A 14 18.69 -8.99 -9.26
C PRO A 14 20.00 -9.66 -9.65
N THR A 15 20.05 -10.35 -10.80
CA THR A 15 21.29 -10.95 -11.35
C THR A 15 22.16 -9.92 -12.08
N HIS A 16 21.58 -8.78 -12.45
CA HIS A 16 22.23 -7.66 -13.09
C HIS A 16 21.90 -6.34 -12.38
N PRO A 17 22.39 -6.15 -11.15
CA PRO A 17 22.16 -4.90 -10.41
C PRO A 17 22.72 -3.69 -11.15
N VAL A 18 21.97 -2.59 -11.20
CA VAL A 18 22.40 -1.34 -11.83
C VAL A 18 22.63 -0.27 -10.78
N TYR A 19 23.81 0.33 -10.75
CA TYR A 19 24.13 1.40 -9.83
C TYR A 19 23.29 2.65 -10.13
N VAL A 20 22.63 3.17 -9.11
CA VAL A 20 21.75 4.35 -9.22
C VAL A 20 22.44 5.61 -8.73
N GLY A 21 23.09 5.55 -7.57
CA GLY A 21 23.70 6.75 -6.98
C GLY A 21 24.12 6.56 -5.53
N GLN A 22 24.57 7.65 -4.94
CA GLN A 22 25.08 7.72 -3.59
C GLN A 22 23.99 8.24 -2.64
N LEU A 23 23.88 7.62 -1.48
CA LEU A 23 23.03 8.03 -0.36
C LEU A 23 23.89 8.68 0.71
N GLN A 24 23.43 9.81 1.26
CA GLN A 24 24.11 10.52 2.35
C GLN A 24 23.15 10.77 3.50
N LEU A 25 23.63 10.55 4.72
CA LEU A 25 22.88 10.89 5.93
C LEU A 25 22.92 12.41 6.14
N VAL A 26 21.74 13.03 6.23
CA VAL A 26 21.56 14.48 6.37
C VAL A 26 20.70 14.82 7.59
N ASP A 27 20.46 16.09 7.87
CA ASP A 27 19.60 16.59 8.96
C ASP A 27 19.95 16.00 10.33
N ALA A 28 21.22 15.98 10.67
CA ALA A 28 21.71 15.41 11.93
C ALA A 28 21.25 13.95 12.17
N GLY A 29 21.17 13.17 11.11
CA GLY A 29 20.79 11.75 11.15
C GLY A 29 19.30 11.46 10.96
N LYS A 30 18.50 12.46 10.65
CA LYS A 30 17.04 12.36 10.50
C LYS A 30 16.55 12.35 9.06
N GLY A 31 17.45 12.49 8.08
CA GLY A 31 17.13 12.47 6.66
C GLY A 31 18.16 11.66 5.87
N VAL A 32 17.78 11.22 4.67
CA VAL A 32 18.69 10.58 3.71
C VAL A 32 18.50 11.25 2.35
N SER A 33 19.59 11.78 1.79
CA SER A 33 19.64 12.37 0.46
C SER A 33 20.07 11.36 -0.59
N LEU A 34 19.88 11.70 -1.87
CA LEU A 34 20.35 10.94 -3.04
C LEU A 34 21.07 11.88 -4.00
N GLN A 35 22.24 11.47 -4.45
CA GLN A 35 22.90 12.00 -5.63
C GLN A 35 23.03 10.90 -6.69
N TYR A 36 22.42 11.09 -7.85
CA TYR A 36 22.50 10.13 -8.95
C TYR A 36 23.92 9.98 -9.48
N GLY A 37 24.29 8.75 -9.85
CA GLY A 37 25.52 8.45 -10.57
C GLY A 37 25.43 8.86 -12.04
N THR A 38 26.58 9.08 -12.66
CA THR A 38 26.67 9.57 -14.05
C THR A 38 25.95 8.66 -15.05
N ASP A 39 26.12 7.34 -14.91
CA ASP A 39 25.51 6.37 -15.82
C ASP A 39 23.99 6.33 -15.67
N TRP A 40 23.47 6.47 -14.42
CA TRP A 40 22.03 6.54 -14.18
C TRP A 40 21.43 7.85 -14.71
N LEU A 41 22.15 8.97 -14.60
CA LEU A 41 21.72 10.25 -15.19
C LEU A 41 21.57 10.15 -16.71
N ALA A 42 22.43 9.38 -17.37
CA ALA A 42 22.41 9.21 -18.84
C ALA A 42 21.37 8.19 -19.32
N ASN A 43 21.17 7.08 -18.59
CA ASN A 43 20.45 5.91 -19.07
C ASN A 43 19.28 5.47 -18.15
N GLY A 44 19.16 6.06 -16.97
CA GLY A 44 18.14 5.71 -15.99
C GLY A 44 16.83 6.47 -16.18
N PHE A 45 16.04 6.47 -15.11
CA PHE A 45 14.75 7.16 -15.04
C PHE A 45 14.57 7.81 -13.67
N PRO A 46 13.69 8.82 -13.52
CA PRO A 46 13.33 9.39 -12.22
C PRO A 46 12.67 8.33 -11.34
N LEU A 47 13.22 8.03 -10.16
CA LEU A 47 12.66 7.03 -9.24
C LEU A 47 11.30 7.45 -8.66
N SER A 48 11.05 8.75 -8.56
CA SER A 48 9.78 9.42 -8.30
C SER A 48 9.82 10.80 -8.92
N GLU A 49 8.68 11.47 -9.03
CA GLU A 49 8.61 12.76 -9.75
C GLU A 49 9.42 13.89 -9.13
N ASP A 50 9.68 13.82 -7.83
CA ASP A 50 10.55 14.76 -7.11
C ASP A 50 12.05 14.45 -7.23
N LEU A 51 12.41 13.29 -7.80
CA LEU A 51 13.77 12.84 -8.05
C LEU A 51 14.12 12.98 -9.53
N LEU A 52 14.14 14.21 -10.03
CA LEU A 52 14.48 14.51 -11.43
C LEU A 52 15.89 14.01 -11.77
N LEU A 53 16.11 13.57 -13.02
CA LEU A 53 17.44 13.22 -13.53
C LEU A 53 18.29 14.50 -13.69
N ALA A 54 18.86 14.97 -12.58
CA ALA A 54 19.73 16.15 -12.52
C ALA A 54 20.96 15.86 -11.68
N ASN A 55 22.09 16.43 -12.06
CA ASN A 55 23.34 16.29 -11.30
C ASN A 55 23.36 17.24 -10.09
N ILE A 56 22.46 16.97 -9.15
CA ILE A 56 22.31 17.67 -7.87
C ILE A 56 22.13 16.67 -6.75
N GLU A 57 22.40 17.07 -5.52
CA GLU A 57 21.99 16.33 -4.35
C GLU A 57 20.50 16.60 -4.08
N HIS A 58 19.67 15.54 -4.16
CA HIS A 58 18.27 15.59 -3.81
C HIS A 58 18.12 15.47 -2.30
N LEU A 59 17.63 16.51 -1.64
CA LEU A 59 17.39 16.55 -0.20
C LEU A 59 15.95 16.15 0.15
N PRO A 60 15.70 15.48 1.28
CA PRO A 60 14.36 15.18 1.71
C PRO A 60 13.58 16.47 2.01
N ARG A 61 12.36 16.57 1.46
CA ARG A 61 11.49 17.73 1.69
C ARG A 61 10.82 17.71 3.06
N TRP A 62 10.72 16.53 3.66
CA TRP A 62 9.99 16.28 4.90
C TRP A 62 10.96 15.78 5.97
N LYS A 63 10.83 16.34 7.17
CA LYS A 63 11.68 15.95 8.29
C LYS A 63 11.44 14.48 8.68
N GLY A 64 12.51 13.74 8.91
CA GLY A 64 12.43 12.35 9.34
C GLY A 64 12.14 11.37 8.18
N MET A 65 12.34 11.79 6.92
CA MET A 65 12.12 10.97 5.74
C MET A 65 13.41 10.80 4.93
N ALA A 66 13.46 9.74 4.16
CA ALA A 66 14.36 9.64 3.02
C ALA A 66 13.74 10.34 1.80
N VAL A 67 14.55 10.64 0.80
CA VAL A 67 14.11 11.36 -0.38
C VAL A 67 13.27 10.48 -1.31
N GLY A 68 12.10 10.98 -1.72
CA GLY A 68 11.25 10.38 -2.76
C GLY A 68 11.00 8.88 -2.56
N ALA A 69 11.14 8.12 -3.64
CA ALA A 69 10.93 6.66 -3.68
C ALA A 69 11.80 5.88 -2.68
N LEU A 70 12.89 6.45 -2.19
CA LEU A 70 13.75 5.80 -1.19
C LEU A 70 13.04 5.65 0.15
N ASP A 71 12.12 6.55 0.51
CA ASP A 71 11.37 6.45 1.76
C ASP A 71 10.48 5.19 1.81
N ASP A 72 9.95 4.76 0.67
CA ASP A 72 9.17 3.52 0.57
C ASP A 72 10.03 2.25 0.68
N ALA A 73 11.33 2.35 0.42
CA ALA A 73 12.28 1.24 0.50
C ALA A 73 12.80 0.99 1.93
N ARG A 74 12.51 1.87 2.88
CA ARG A 74 12.87 1.67 4.29
C ARG A 74 11.80 0.86 5.03
N PRO A 75 12.15 0.19 6.14
CA PRO A 75 11.18 -0.43 7.02
C PRO A 75 10.31 0.62 7.70
N ASP A 76 9.11 0.21 8.10
CA ASP A 76 8.21 0.99 8.95
C ASP A 76 8.15 0.37 10.36
N ARG A 77 7.28 0.87 11.22
CA ARG A 77 7.15 0.59 12.67
C ARG A 77 7.49 -0.85 13.10
N TRP A 78 6.89 -1.85 12.46
CA TRP A 78 7.20 -3.25 12.76
C TRP A 78 8.62 -3.62 12.35
N GLY A 79 9.03 -3.31 11.13
CA GLY A 79 10.36 -3.60 10.62
C GLY A 79 11.47 -2.90 11.41
N GLU A 80 11.26 -1.64 11.82
CA GLU A 80 12.18 -0.93 12.71
C GLU A 80 12.33 -1.65 14.06
N ARG A 81 11.22 -2.13 14.63
CA ARG A 81 11.23 -2.91 15.88
C ARG A 81 12.01 -4.21 15.74
N VAL A 82 11.82 -4.92 14.61
CA VAL A 82 12.57 -6.14 14.28
C VAL A 82 14.07 -5.84 14.21
N ILE A 83 14.49 -4.80 13.49
CA ILE A 83 15.90 -4.38 13.36
C ILE A 83 16.49 -4.02 14.73
N GLN A 84 15.78 -3.23 15.51
CA GLN A 84 16.24 -2.82 16.85
C GLN A 84 16.47 -4.02 17.77
N TYR A 85 15.61 -5.02 17.67
CA TYR A 85 15.68 -6.20 18.52
C TYR A 85 16.71 -7.22 18.04
N ILE A 86 16.79 -7.47 16.73
CA ILE A 86 17.66 -8.47 16.13
C ILE A 86 19.08 -7.94 15.91
N ASP A 87 19.19 -6.82 15.20
CA ASP A 87 20.47 -6.30 14.71
C ASP A 87 21.16 -5.39 15.72
N LYS A 88 20.37 -4.72 16.56
CA LYS A 88 20.86 -3.81 17.61
C LYS A 88 21.89 -2.81 17.07
N PRO A 89 21.57 -2.04 16.02
CA PRO A 89 22.51 -1.12 15.43
C PRO A 89 23.04 -0.13 16.46
N ALA A 90 24.30 0.25 16.32
CA ALA A 90 24.95 1.19 17.26
C ALA A 90 24.35 2.60 17.19
N ARG A 91 23.59 2.93 16.17
CA ARG A 91 22.83 4.15 15.97
C ARG A 91 21.48 3.82 15.32
N LEU A 92 20.42 4.50 15.74
CA LEU A 92 19.09 4.39 15.14
C LEU A 92 18.88 5.58 14.20
N SER A 93 19.40 5.51 12.98
CA SER A 93 19.17 6.50 11.92
C SER A 93 18.47 5.86 10.73
N LEU A 94 17.88 6.68 9.84
CA LEU A 94 17.24 6.18 8.61
C LEU A 94 18.23 5.37 7.75
N MET A 95 19.51 5.73 7.77
CA MET A 95 20.55 5.02 7.02
C MET A 95 20.76 3.60 7.55
N GLU A 96 20.80 3.39 8.86
CA GLU A 96 20.85 2.06 9.46
C GLU A 96 19.59 1.26 9.14
N TYR A 97 18.41 1.85 9.23
CA TYR A 97 17.18 1.17 8.87
C TYR A 97 17.16 0.76 7.39
N LEU A 98 17.62 1.63 6.50
CA LEU A 98 17.79 1.27 5.07
C LEU A 98 18.77 0.12 4.88
N PHE A 99 19.91 0.11 5.56
CA PHE A 99 20.88 -0.98 5.45
C PHE A 99 20.35 -2.30 6.02
N TYR A 100 19.85 -2.26 7.27
CA TYR A 100 19.40 -3.46 7.98
C TYR A 100 18.05 -4.01 7.47
N ALA A 101 17.31 -3.27 6.65
CA ALA A 101 16.13 -3.79 5.95
C ALA A 101 16.45 -5.00 5.07
N GLY A 102 17.71 -5.19 4.72
CA GLY A 102 18.16 -6.29 3.88
C GLY A 102 17.87 -6.07 2.41
N ASP A 103 17.92 -7.15 1.66
CA ASP A 103 17.78 -7.09 0.21
C ASP A 103 16.32 -7.16 -0.27
N ASP A 104 15.46 -7.87 0.45
CA ASP A 104 14.10 -8.18 -0.01
C ASP A 104 13.06 -7.14 0.45
N ARG A 105 13.28 -5.89 0.08
CA ARG A 105 12.44 -4.73 0.41
C ARG A 105 11.32 -4.52 -0.62
N PHE A 106 10.44 -3.56 -0.35
CA PHE A 106 9.40 -3.13 -1.27
C PHE A 106 9.99 -2.54 -2.56
N GLY A 107 9.40 -2.91 -3.70
CA GLY A 107 9.83 -2.44 -5.01
C GLY A 107 11.13 -3.07 -5.50
N ALA A 108 11.87 -2.32 -6.31
CA ALA A 108 13.08 -2.76 -7.01
C ALA A 108 14.35 -2.03 -6.57
N LEU A 109 14.34 -1.31 -5.44
CA LEU A 109 15.53 -0.63 -4.95
C LEU A 109 16.32 -1.52 -3.99
N GLY A 110 17.65 -1.47 -4.09
CA GLY A 110 18.60 -2.13 -3.22
C GLY A 110 19.58 -1.15 -2.61
N VAL A 111 20.13 -1.48 -1.44
CA VAL A 111 21.11 -0.66 -0.74
C VAL A 111 22.36 -1.49 -0.47
N SER A 112 23.52 -0.92 -0.82
CA SER A 112 24.83 -1.55 -0.78
C SER A 112 25.84 -0.71 -0.01
N THR A 113 26.88 -1.36 0.49
CA THR A 113 28.05 -0.70 1.09
C THR A 113 29.11 -0.32 0.05
N SER A 114 28.97 -0.74 -1.20
CA SER A 114 29.90 -0.45 -2.30
C SER A 114 29.16 0.16 -3.50
N ALA A 115 29.87 1.03 -4.23
CA ALA A 115 29.44 1.61 -5.50
C ALA A 115 29.85 0.76 -6.71
N GLU A 116 30.85 -0.12 -6.55
CA GLU A 116 31.39 -0.95 -7.63
C GLU A 116 30.62 -2.27 -7.74
N ASP A 117 30.28 -2.86 -6.60
CA ASP A 117 29.57 -4.14 -6.50
C ASP A 117 28.35 -4.02 -5.61
N TYR A 118 27.28 -4.74 -5.95
CA TYR A 118 26.11 -4.83 -5.10
C TYR A 118 26.39 -5.76 -3.92
N LEU A 119 26.68 -5.17 -2.76
CA LEU A 119 26.98 -5.85 -1.50
C LEU A 119 25.92 -5.48 -0.45
N PRO A 120 24.72 -6.09 -0.51
CA PRO A 120 23.67 -5.86 0.46
C PRO A 120 24.03 -6.48 1.81
N ARG A 121 23.26 -6.13 2.85
CA ARG A 121 23.29 -6.91 4.08
C ARG A 121 22.99 -8.37 3.78
N ALA A 122 23.82 -9.26 4.28
CA ALA A 122 23.58 -10.71 4.17
C ALA A 122 22.24 -11.08 4.84
N SER A 123 21.39 -11.81 4.12
CA SER A 123 20.11 -12.32 4.58
C SER A 123 20.13 -13.84 4.65
N SER A 124 19.36 -14.40 5.58
CA SER A 124 19.08 -15.84 5.63
C SER A 124 18.04 -16.20 4.56
N PRO A 125 18.00 -17.47 4.10
CA PRO A 125 16.89 -17.95 3.29
C PRO A 125 15.54 -17.70 3.97
N LEU A 126 14.50 -17.41 3.19
CA LEU A 126 13.15 -17.24 3.72
C LEU A 126 12.64 -18.53 4.37
N PRO A 127 11.93 -18.46 5.52
CA PRO A 127 11.19 -19.59 6.05
C PRO A 127 10.20 -20.12 5.02
N ARG A 128 10.00 -21.44 4.99
CA ARG A 128 8.98 -22.07 4.13
C ARG A 128 7.61 -22.05 4.81
N LEU A 129 6.54 -22.23 4.04
CA LEU A 129 5.17 -22.30 4.57
C LEU A 129 5.00 -23.34 5.68
N SER A 130 5.70 -24.48 5.60
CA SER A 130 5.70 -25.50 6.66
C SER A 130 6.27 -25.02 8.00
N GLN A 131 6.96 -23.88 8.02
CA GLN A 131 7.53 -23.26 9.22
C GLN A 131 6.68 -22.09 9.75
N ALA A 132 5.48 -21.88 9.20
CA ALA A 132 4.63 -20.75 9.57
C ALA A 132 4.27 -20.75 11.06
N GLN A 133 3.98 -21.91 11.65
CA GLN A 133 3.72 -22.06 13.09
C GLN A 133 4.93 -21.61 13.93
N GLN A 134 6.12 -22.08 13.59
CA GLN A 134 7.35 -21.71 14.32
C GLN A 134 7.62 -20.21 14.17
N LEU A 135 7.37 -19.64 12.98
CA LEU A 135 7.55 -18.21 12.72
C LEU A 135 6.55 -17.36 13.53
N SER A 136 5.29 -17.81 13.69
CA SER A 136 4.30 -17.17 14.56
C SER A 136 4.78 -17.13 16.01
N GLU A 137 5.26 -18.25 16.55
CA GLU A 137 5.79 -18.31 17.91
C GLU A 137 6.94 -17.32 18.14
N VAL A 138 7.84 -17.17 17.15
CA VAL A 138 8.95 -16.21 17.22
C VAL A 138 8.44 -14.78 17.18
N VAL A 139 7.44 -14.50 16.35
CA VAL A 139 6.79 -13.17 16.26
C VAL A 139 6.10 -12.82 17.59
N HIS A 140 5.41 -13.75 18.22
CA HIS A 140 4.79 -13.55 19.53
C HIS A 140 5.84 -13.27 20.63
N LYS A 141 6.95 -14.02 20.67
CA LYS A 141 8.08 -13.75 21.56
C LYS A 141 8.63 -12.33 21.38
N LEU A 142 8.83 -11.90 20.11
CA LEU A 142 9.29 -10.55 19.82
C LEU A 142 8.29 -9.49 20.32
N SER A 143 7.00 -9.70 20.10
CA SER A 143 5.94 -8.82 20.55
C SER A 143 5.89 -8.70 22.07
N ALA A 144 6.11 -9.81 22.77
CA ALA A 144 6.22 -9.89 24.22
C ALA A 144 7.59 -9.44 24.77
N LYS A 145 8.55 -9.09 23.89
CA LYS A 145 9.96 -8.76 24.25
C LYS A 145 10.69 -9.90 24.95
N GLU A 146 10.32 -11.14 24.67
CA GLU A 146 10.97 -12.33 25.19
C GLU A 146 12.28 -12.63 24.44
N PRO A 147 13.25 -13.30 25.08
CA PRO A 147 14.50 -13.69 24.42
C PRO A 147 14.25 -14.62 23.24
N ILE A 148 14.92 -14.37 22.12
CA ILE A 148 14.94 -15.24 20.95
C ILE A 148 16.37 -15.78 20.71
N ASN A 149 16.49 -17.04 20.28
CA ASN A 149 17.75 -17.67 19.95
C ASN A 149 18.24 -17.28 18.54
N ASN A 150 19.43 -17.80 18.15
CA ASN A 150 20.01 -17.44 16.85
C ASN A 150 19.22 -17.96 15.64
N ILE A 151 18.59 -19.13 15.73
CA ILE A 151 17.76 -19.70 14.67
C ILE A 151 16.51 -18.85 14.48
N GLU A 152 15.84 -18.49 15.57
CA GLU A 152 14.67 -17.61 15.59
C GLU A 152 15.00 -16.24 15.02
N ARG A 153 16.19 -15.68 15.32
CA ARG A 153 16.67 -14.41 14.71
C ARG A 153 16.81 -14.52 13.20
N GLN A 154 17.37 -15.62 12.70
CA GLN A 154 17.53 -15.83 11.25
C GLN A 154 16.19 -15.92 10.53
N MET A 155 15.18 -16.55 11.15
CA MET A 155 13.82 -16.62 10.57
C MET A 155 13.16 -15.25 10.42
N LEU A 156 13.38 -14.34 11.37
CA LEU A 156 12.79 -12.99 11.32
C LEU A 156 13.61 -12.00 10.47
N ALA A 157 14.90 -12.24 10.27
CA ALA A 157 15.80 -11.27 9.62
C ALA A 157 15.35 -10.85 8.21
N ALA A 158 14.65 -11.71 7.49
CA ALA A 158 14.12 -11.44 6.16
C ALA A 158 12.80 -10.61 6.15
N GLY A 159 12.13 -10.48 7.30
CA GLY A 159 10.82 -9.82 7.41
C GLY A 159 10.86 -8.33 7.77
N GLY A 160 12.05 -7.78 8.02
CA GLY A 160 12.20 -6.43 8.58
C GLY A 160 11.93 -5.26 7.65
N SER A 161 11.64 -5.49 6.37
CA SER A 161 11.57 -4.42 5.37
C SER A 161 10.16 -3.91 5.06
N PHE A 162 9.12 -4.52 5.63
CA PHE A 162 7.73 -4.17 5.26
C PHE A 162 7.09 -3.18 6.23
N GLY A 163 6.34 -2.24 5.63
CA GLY A 163 5.63 -1.20 6.35
C GLY A 163 4.44 -1.70 7.18
N GLY A 164 3.92 -0.81 8.04
CA GLY A 164 2.77 -1.05 8.89
C GLY A 164 3.13 -1.44 10.32
N ALA A 165 2.12 -1.39 11.21
CA ALA A 165 2.30 -1.56 12.65
C ALA A 165 2.19 -3.03 13.11
N LYS A 166 1.44 -3.86 12.37
CA LYS A 166 1.13 -5.24 12.74
C LYS A 166 2.28 -6.20 12.46
N PRO A 167 2.43 -7.27 13.26
CA PRO A 167 3.43 -8.30 13.08
C PRO A 167 3.35 -8.98 11.72
N LYS A 168 4.47 -9.01 11.01
CA LYS A 168 4.57 -9.63 9.68
C LYS A 168 5.99 -10.07 9.38
N ALA A 169 6.14 -10.98 8.43
CA ALA A 169 7.41 -11.45 7.93
C ALA A 169 7.32 -11.83 6.45
N LEU A 170 8.44 -12.18 5.84
CA LEU A 170 8.46 -12.85 4.55
C LEU A 170 8.50 -14.36 4.74
N ILE A 171 7.86 -15.06 3.82
CA ILE A 171 7.80 -16.52 3.77
C ILE A 171 7.91 -16.99 2.32
N ASP A 172 8.58 -18.11 2.10
CA ASP A 172 8.66 -18.73 0.78
C ASP A 172 7.47 -19.67 0.56
N ILE A 173 6.73 -19.44 -0.53
CA ILE A 173 5.70 -20.34 -1.02
C ILE A 173 6.02 -20.71 -2.46
N ALA A 174 6.41 -21.95 -2.68
CA ALA A 174 6.76 -22.51 -3.98
C ALA A 174 7.88 -21.74 -4.73
N GLY A 175 8.84 -21.18 -4.01
CA GLY A 175 9.96 -20.41 -4.57
C GLY A 175 9.66 -18.94 -4.80
N GLU A 176 8.49 -18.47 -4.38
CA GLU A 176 8.13 -17.04 -4.44
C GLU A 176 8.03 -16.43 -3.02
N PRO A 177 8.51 -15.20 -2.82
CA PRO A 177 8.39 -14.51 -1.54
C PRO A 177 6.98 -13.95 -1.36
N TRP A 178 6.30 -14.38 -0.31
CA TRP A 178 5.00 -13.89 0.14
C TRP A 178 5.15 -13.12 1.44
N LEU A 179 4.26 -12.19 1.72
CA LEU A 179 4.13 -11.56 3.02
C LEU A 179 3.19 -12.38 3.89
N ILE A 180 3.62 -12.76 5.10
CA ILE A 180 2.75 -13.38 6.10
C ILE A 180 2.45 -12.39 7.22
N LYS A 181 1.17 -12.22 7.55
CA LYS A 181 0.64 -11.41 8.65
C LYS A 181 0.12 -12.34 9.74
N PHE A 182 0.46 -12.04 10.99
CA PHE A 182 0.08 -12.87 12.13
C PHE A 182 -1.02 -12.23 12.95
N PHE A 183 -1.79 -13.07 13.63
CA PHE A 183 -2.70 -12.65 14.68
C PHE A 183 -1.91 -11.98 15.82
N ASN A 184 -2.47 -10.91 16.38
CA ASN A 184 -1.78 -10.11 17.40
C ASN A 184 -2.71 -9.85 18.62
N ASN A 185 -3.38 -10.91 19.08
CA ASN A 185 -4.32 -10.86 20.21
C ASN A 185 -5.46 -9.82 20.01
N GLU A 186 -5.92 -9.63 18.79
CA GLU A 186 -7.10 -8.84 18.50
C GLU A 186 -8.36 -9.57 19.02
N PRO A 187 -9.47 -8.83 19.28
CA PRO A 187 -10.72 -9.44 19.77
C PRO A 187 -11.44 -10.29 18.73
N ILE A 188 -11.08 -10.19 17.45
CA ILE A 188 -11.64 -10.90 16.30
C ILE A 188 -10.50 -11.49 15.47
N ASP A 189 -10.78 -12.50 14.67
CA ASP A 189 -9.79 -13.15 13.79
C ASP A 189 -9.43 -12.27 12.59
N VAL A 190 -8.55 -11.28 12.82
CA VAL A 190 -8.16 -10.28 11.83
C VAL A 190 -7.56 -10.90 10.56
N PRO A 191 -6.65 -11.91 10.60
CA PRO A 191 -6.13 -12.55 9.39
C PRO A 191 -7.23 -13.17 8.51
N LEU A 192 -8.18 -13.87 9.10
CA LEU A 192 -9.29 -14.49 8.38
C LEU A 192 -10.25 -13.43 7.83
N ILE A 193 -10.54 -12.39 8.61
CA ILE A 193 -11.41 -11.27 8.21
C ILE A 193 -10.79 -10.46 7.08
N GLU A 194 -9.46 -10.21 7.10
CA GLU A 194 -8.77 -9.55 6.00
C GLU A 194 -8.89 -10.38 4.71
N HIS A 195 -8.70 -11.70 4.78
CA HIS A 195 -8.92 -12.58 3.62
C HIS A 195 -10.36 -12.49 3.09
N ALA A 196 -11.35 -12.52 3.99
CA ALA A 196 -12.75 -12.42 3.62
C ALA A 196 -13.07 -11.06 2.99
N SER A 197 -12.54 -9.96 3.52
CA SER A 197 -12.71 -8.62 2.98
C SER A 197 -12.05 -8.48 1.60
N MET A 198 -10.82 -8.99 1.43
CA MET A 198 -10.11 -8.98 0.15
C MET A 198 -10.85 -9.77 -0.93
N THR A 199 -11.40 -10.94 -0.58
CA THR A 199 -12.17 -11.75 -1.53
C THR A 199 -13.54 -11.14 -1.82
N LEU A 200 -14.18 -10.46 -0.87
CA LEU A 200 -15.40 -9.67 -1.10
C LEU A 200 -15.11 -8.47 -2.03
N ALA A 201 -13.99 -7.77 -1.83
CA ALA A 201 -13.53 -6.70 -2.70
C ALA A 201 -13.35 -7.18 -4.15
N LYS A 202 -12.81 -8.39 -4.33
CA LYS A 202 -12.70 -9.01 -5.66
C LYS A 202 -14.06 -9.23 -6.31
N LEU A 203 -15.10 -9.64 -5.55
CA LEU A 203 -16.47 -9.74 -6.07
C LEU A 203 -17.04 -8.38 -6.47
N ALA A 204 -16.65 -7.30 -5.80
CA ALA A 204 -16.98 -5.93 -6.18
C ALA A 204 -16.22 -5.47 -7.45
N GLY A 205 -15.36 -6.31 -8.04
CA GLY A 205 -14.58 -5.99 -9.24
C GLY A 205 -13.32 -5.15 -8.95
N ILE A 206 -12.81 -5.21 -7.73
CA ILE A 206 -11.52 -4.63 -7.35
C ILE A 206 -10.42 -5.65 -7.64
N THR A 207 -9.35 -5.22 -8.28
CA THR A 207 -8.13 -6.03 -8.44
C THR A 207 -7.42 -6.08 -7.09
N VAL A 208 -7.35 -7.25 -6.48
CA VAL A 208 -6.73 -7.46 -5.16
C VAL A 208 -5.49 -8.32 -5.25
N ALA A 209 -4.55 -8.13 -4.35
CA ALA A 209 -3.44 -9.06 -4.15
C ALA A 209 -3.99 -10.44 -3.76
N GLU A 210 -3.37 -11.51 -4.25
CA GLU A 210 -3.76 -12.87 -3.90
C GLU A 210 -3.52 -13.13 -2.41
N THR A 211 -4.50 -13.71 -1.72
CA THR A 211 -4.42 -14.03 -0.30
C THR A 211 -4.80 -15.47 -0.02
N GLN A 212 -4.18 -16.07 0.99
CA GLN A 212 -4.52 -17.40 1.50
C GLN A 212 -4.47 -17.38 3.02
N VAL A 213 -5.41 -18.08 3.66
CA VAL A 213 -5.40 -18.28 5.11
C VAL A 213 -4.55 -19.49 5.46
N VAL A 214 -3.67 -19.34 6.43
CA VAL A 214 -2.82 -20.42 6.96
C VAL A 214 -3.30 -20.73 8.37
N PRO A 215 -3.90 -21.93 8.59
CA PRO A 215 -4.29 -22.35 9.92
C PRO A 215 -3.05 -22.64 10.77
N LEU A 216 -3.03 -22.09 11.98
CA LEU A 216 -2.03 -22.29 13.01
C LEU A 216 -2.68 -22.88 14.27
N VAL A 217 -1.88 -23.21 15.28
CA VAL A 217 -2.41 -23.74 16.53
C VAL A 217 -3.13 -22.62 17.30
N GLY A 218 -4.46 -22.68 17.31
CA GLY A 218 -5.32 -21.73 18.03
C GLY A 218 -5.54 -20.37 17.35
N GLU A 219 -4.99 -20.16 16.15
CA GLU A 219 -5.10 -18.88 15.44
C GLU A 219 -4.97 -19.07 13.92
N HIS A 220 -5.15 -18.01 13.16
CA HIS A 220 -4.84 -17.96 11.74
C HIS A 220 -3.71 -16.97 11.44
N ALA A 221 -3.00 -17.21 10.34
CA ALA A 221 -2.17 -16.22 9.67
C ALA A 221 -2.71 -15.98 8.25
N LEU A 222 -2.40 -14.81 7.71
CA LEU A 222 -2.73 -14.45 6.33
C LEU A 222 -1.46 -14.36 5.50
N VAL A 223 -1.37 -15.09 4.39
CA VAL A 223 -0.32 -14.85 3.41
C VAL A 223 -0.86 -14.03 2.25
N VAL A 224 -0.08 -13.04 1.83
CA VAL A 224 -0.40 -12.10 0.76
C VAL A 224 0.70 -12.17 -0.29
N ARG A 225 0.34 -12.50 -1.54
CA ARG A 225 1.30 -12.56 -2.64
C ARG A 225 1.80 -11.17 -2.97
N ARG A 226 3.09 -11.04 -3.13
CA ARG A 226 3.73 -9.78 -3.51
C ARG A 226 3.45 -9.46 -4.96
N TYR A 227 2.85 -8.29 -5.22
CA TYR A 227 2.60 -7.79 -6.57
C TYR A 227 3.83 -7.14 -7.21
N ASP A 228 4.82 -6.77 -6.38
CA ASP A 228 6.08 -6.17 -6.82
C ASP A 228 7.15 -7.22 -7.20
N ARG A 229 6.75 -8.49 -7.34
CA ARG A 229 7.59 -9.60 -7.78
C ARG A 229 6.92 -10.34 -8.95
N LYS A 230 7.74 -10.70 -9.95
CA LYS A 230 7.31 -11.52 -11.10
C LYS A 230 8.41 -12.53 -11.42
N GLY A 231 8.30 -13.73 -10.87
CA GLY A 231 9.41 -14.67 -10.85
C GLY A 231 10.61 -14.06 -10.11
N SER A 232 11.80 -14.07 -10.72
CA SER A 232 13.00 -13.44 -10.16
C SER A 232 13.05 -11.92 -10.34
N GLN A 233 12.20 -11.35 -11.20
CA GLN A 233 12.18 -9.90 -11.47
C GLN A 233 11.47 -9.11 -10.37
N ARG A 234 11.95 -7.88 -10.14
CA ARG A 234 11.37 -6.91 -9.21
C ARG A 234 10.78 -5.74 -9.99
N ILE A 235 9.60 -5.30 -9.58
CA ILE A 235 8.91 -4.16 -10.19
C ILE A 235 9.16 -2.94 -9.31
N HIS A 236 9.62 -1.85 -9.93
CA HIS A 236 9.72 -0.58 -9.21
C HIS A 236 8.33 -0.09 -8.80
N CYS A 237 8.17 0.19 -7.53
CA CYS A 237 6.91 0.64 -6.96
C CYS A 237 7.16 1.84 -6.05
N ILE A 238 6.18 2.75 -6.01
CA ILE A 238 6.12 3.85 -5.05
C ILE A 238 4.74 3.85 -4.38
N SER A 239 4.68 4.23 -3.10
CA SER A 239 3.40 4.43 -2.43
C SER A 239 2.67 5.66 -2.98
N ALA A 240 1.35 5.69 -2.84
CA ALA A 240 0.58 6.90 -3.13
C ALA A 240 1.05 8.08 -2.26
N GLY A 241 1.51 7.80 -1.04
CA GLY A 241 2.09 8.80 -0.16
C GLY A 241 3.32 9.49 -0.76
N THR A 242 4.26 8.72 -1.28
CA THR A 242 5.44 9.25 -1.98
C THR A 242 5.05 10.00 -3.24
N ALA A 243 4.17 9.42 -4.06
CA ALA A 243 3.73 10.04 -5.32
C ALA A 243 3.00 11.37 -5.11
N LEU A 244 2.08 11.45 -4.14
CA LEU A 244 1.33 12.67 -3.83
C LEU A 244 2.19 13.75 -3.17
N ARG A 245 3.15 13.36 -2.33
CA ARG A 245 4.12 14.30 -1.73
C ARG A 245 5.05 14.88 -2.79
N ALA A 246 5.40 14.12 -3.81
CA ALA A 246 6.24 14.59 -4.92
C ALA A 246 5.60 15.79 -5.66
N GLU A 247 4.28 15.81 -5.81
CA GLU A 247 3.52 16.91 -6.43
C GLU A 247 3.35 18.13 -5.53
N THR A 248 3.54 17.98 -4.21
CA THR A 248 3.25 19.04 -3.25
C THR A 248 4.28 20.17 -3.34
N ILE A 249 3.80 21.40 -3.37
CA ILE A 249 4.65 22.59 -3.34
C ILE A 249 5.37 22.68 -2.00
N ALA A 250 6.64 23.03 -2.01
CA ALA A 250 7.42 23.15 -0.78
C ALA A 250 6.75 24.11 0.24
N GLY A 251 6.61 23.65 1.47
CA GLY A 251 5.97 24.40 2.56
C GLY A 251 4.44 24.26 2.63
N GLN A 252 3.82 23.49 1.75
CA GLN A 252 2.40 23.15 1.84
C GLN A 252 2.22 21.72 2.36
N GLU A 253 1.08 21.47 3.02
CA GLU A 253 0.71 20.10 3.39
C GLU A 253 0.23 19.31 2.16
N PRO A 254 0.61 18.03 2.04
CA PRO A 254 0.18 17.21 0.92
C PRO A 254 -1.32 16.90 1.00
N ASN A 255 -1.99 17.02 -0.14
CA ASN A 255 -3.38 16.59 -0.26
C ASN A 255 -3.42 15.07 -0.48
N LEU A 256 -3.47 14.32 0.62
CA LEU A 256 -3.51 12.86 0.63
C LEU A 256 -4.96 12.38 0.51
N GLY A 257 -5.41 12.10 -0.71
CA GLY A 257 -6.79 11.71 -0.97
C GLY A 257 -7.01 10.94 -2.26
N TYR A 258 -8.11 10.21 -2.32
CA TYR A 258 -8.54 9.47 -3.51
C TYR A 258 -8.70 10.37 -4.75
N PRO A 259 -9.34 11.57 -4.66
CA PRO A 259 -9.48 12.44 -5.83
C PRO A 259 -8.13 12.90 -6.37
N THR A 260 -7.18 13.25 -5.49
CA THR A 260 -5.84 13.69 -5.87
C THR A 260 -5.05 12.55 -6.51
N LEU A 261 -5.15 11.34 -5.94
CA LEU A 261 -4.53 10.14 -6.51
C LEU A 261 -5.12 9.79 -7.88
N ALA A 262 -6.42 9.96 -8.07
CA ALA A 262 -7.06 9.78 -9.38
C ALA A 262 -6.52 10.77 -10.42
N GLN A 263 -6.30 12.03 -10.04
CA GLN A 263 -5.71 13.03 -10.97
C GLN A 263 -4.24 12.73 -11.25
N LEU A 264 -3.49 12.24 -10.28
CA LEU A 264 -2.14 11.72 -10.50
C LEU A 264 -2.16 10.59 -11.53
N LEU A 265 -3.01 9.57 -11.35
CA LEU A 265 -3.16 8.44 -12.30
C LEU A 265 -3.57 8.92 -13.70
N ARG A 266 -4.38 9.97 -13.82
CA ARG A 266 -4.70 10.57 -15.11
C ARG A 266 -3.46 11.05 -15.84
N ARG A 267 -2.51 11.64 -15.14
CA ARG A 267 -1.31 12.27 -15.70
C ARG A 267 -0.18 11.25 -15.93
N VAL A 268 0.16 10.45 -14.91
CA VAL A 268 1.31 9.53 -14.97
C VAL A 268 0.94 8.10 -15.35
N GLY A 269 -0.34 7.76 -15.39
CA GLY A 269 -0.80 6.42 -15.72
C GLY A 269 -0.62 6.06 -17.19
N VAL A 270 -0.64 4.76 -17.48
CA VAL A 270 -0.61 4.23 -18.85
C VAL A 270 -1.88 4.63 -19.58
N SER A 271 -1.78 5.57 -20.53
CA SER A 271 -2.93 6.08 -21.29
C SER A 271 -3.35 5.19 -22.47
N LYS A 272 -2.46 4.30 -22.92
CA LYS A 272 -2.77 3.36 -24.00
C LYS A 272 -4.00 2.52 -23.63
N ASP A 273 -4.92 2.39 -24.54
CA ASP A 273 -6.18 1.63 -24.41
C ASP A 273 -7.04 2.06 -23.19
N GLY A 274 -6.87 3.29 -22.71
CA GLY A 274 -7.63 3.84 -21.57
C GLY A 274 -7.33 3.18 -20.22
N VAL A 275 -6.14 2.59 -20.07
CA VAL A 275 -5.74 1.84 -18.87
C VAL A 275 -5.70 2.74 -17.63
N ASN A 276 -5.20 3.98 -17.74
CA ASN A 276 -5.24 4.94 -16.65
C ASN A 276 -6.67 5.31 -16.22
N LEU A 277 -7.61 5.38 -17.16
CA LEU A 277 -9.02 5.60 -16.82
C LEU A 277 -9.61 4.41 -16.05
N GLN A 278 -9.25 3.18 -16.42
CA GLN A 278 -9.66 1.98 -15.68
C GLN A 278 -9.10 2.01 -14.25
N ASP A 279 -7.83 2.38 -14.06
CA ASP A 279 -7.19 2.52 -12.75
C ASP A 279 -7.87 3.60 -11.89
N MET A 280 -8.24 4.76 -12.47
CA MET A 280 -9.00 5.81 -11.78
C MET A 280 -10.39 5.32 -11.35
N GLN A 281 -11.08 4.60 -12.22
CA GLN A 281 -12.41 4.03 -11.95
C GLN A 281 -12.34 2.93 -10.89
N GLU A 282 -11.29 2.11 -10.92
CA GLU A 282 -11.05 1.13 -9.87
C GLU A 282 -10.77 1.81 -8.52
N LEU A 283 -10.01 2.90 -8.49
CA LEU A 283 -9.75 3.66 -7.27
C LEU A 283 -11.05 4.22 -6.64
N PHE A 284 -11.98 4.72 -7.46
CA PHE A 284 -13.31 5.11 -6.98
C PHE A 284 -14.06 3.95 -6.35
N ARG A 285 -14.02 2.78 -6.97
CA ARG A 285 -14.64 1.55 -6.46
C ARG A 285 -14.03 1.12 -5.13
N ARG A 286 -12.70 1.21 -4.97
CA ARG A 286 -12.02 0.95 -3.69
C ARG A 286 -12.49 1.88 -2.60
N MET A 287 -12.56 3.19 -2.88
CA MET A 287 -13.07 4.19 -1.96
C MET A 287 -14.49 3.87 -1.48
N VAL A 288 -15.42 3.59 -2.40
CA VAL A 288 -16.80 3.22 -2.08
C VAL A 288 -16.86 1.93 -1.25
N PHE A 289 -16.07 0.92 -1.62
CA PHE A 289 -16.00 -0.33 -0.89
C PHE A 289 -15.47 -0.13 0.54
N ASN A 290 -14.38 0.62 0.72
CA ASN A 290 -13.79 0.91 2.02
C ASN A 290 -14.76 1.68 2.94
N ILE A 291 -15.52 2.63 2.40
CA ILE A 291 -16.60 3.31 3.14
C ILE A 291 -17.62 2.28 3.65
N LEU A 292 -18.09 1.40 2.78
CA LEU A 292 -19.22 0.50 3.07
C LEU A 292 -18.89 -0.68 4.00
N ILE A 293 -17.58 -1.04 4.11
CA ILE A 293 -17.12 -2.08 5.04
C ILE A 293 -16.50 -1.51 6.32
N ASP A 294 -16.62 -0.20 6.58
CA ASP A 294 -15.98 0.50 7.72
C ASP A 294 -14.43 0.31 7.73
N ASN A 295 -13.78 0.28 6.57
CA ASN A 295 -12.32 0.34 6.48
C ASN A 295 -11.85 1.78 6.59
N THR A 296 -11.78 2.31 7.79
CA THR A 296 -11.45 3.72 8.07
C THR A 296 -9.94 3.99 8.15
N ASP A 297 -9.11 2.94 8.28
CA ASP A 297 -7.64 3.02 8.31
C ASP A 297 -7.01 3.00 6.91
N ASP A 298 -7.82 3.17 5.85
CA ASP A 298 -7.30 3.24 4.50
C ASP A 298 -6.58 4.57 4.27
N HIS A 299 -5.27 4.51 4.13
CA HIS A 299 -4.39 5.66 4.04
C HIS A 299 -3.47 5.58 2.81
N GLU A 300 -2.67 6.63 2.59
CA GLU A 300 -1.84 6.77 1.38
C GLU A 300 -0.80 5.65 1.16
N LYS A 301 -0.43 4.90 2.20
CA LYS A 301 0.48 3.75 2.07
C LYS A 301 -0.22 2.44 1.73
N ASN A 302 -1.58 2.39 1.79
CA ASN A 302 -2.38 1.24 1.36
C ASN A 302 -2.65 1.26 -0.15
N HIS A 303 -2.15 2.29 -0.84
CA HIS A 303 -2.17 2.39 -2.29
C HIS A 303 -0.75 2.51 -2.83
N ALA A 304 -0.46 1.83 -3.93
CA ALA A 304 0.85 1.90 -4.58
C ALA A 304 0.70 2.02 -6.09
N LEU A 305 1.73 2.58 -6.71
CA LEU A 305 1.89 2.69 -8.15
C LEU A 305 3.04 1.80 -8.59
N MET A 306 2.79 0.94 -9.57
CA MET A 306 3.79 0.05 -10.18
C MET A 306 4.30 0.67 -11.49
N ALA A 307 5.59 0.81 -11.64
CA ALA A 307 6.20 1.23 -12.91
C ALA A 307 6.04 0.10 -13.95
N VAL A 308 5.35 0.39 -15.04
CA VAL A 308 5.15 -0.56 -16.15
C VAL A 308 6.27 -0.40 -17.18
N GLU A 309 6.63 0.84 -17.43
CA GLU A 309 7.72 1.21 -18.31
C GLU A 309 8.61 2.21 -17.55
N PRO A 310 9.67 1.74 -16.90
CA PRO A 310 10.61 2.61 -16.21
C PRO A 310 11.45 3.39 -17.23
N THR A 311 10.89 4.47 -17.72
CA THR A 311 11.49 5.40 -18.67
C THR A 311 11.53 6.81 -18.08
N ALA A 312 12.24 7.72 -18.71
CA ALA A 312 12.29 9.13 -18.31
C ALA A 312 10.88 9.79 -18.20
N GLN A 313 9.87 9.20 -18.84
CA GLN A 313 8.48 9.69 -18.79
C GLN A 313 7.63 9.05 -17.70
N GLY A 314 8.13 8.02 -17.00
CA GLY A 314 7.48 7.30 -15.90
C GLY A 314 6.02 6.94 -16.20
N LYS A 315 5.73 5.69 -16.53
CA LYS A 315 4.35 5.22 -16.70
C LYS A 315 4.00 4.20 -15.62
N TYR A 316 2.92 4.47 -14.94
CA TYR A 316 2.49 3.69 -13.77
C TYR A 316 1.14 3.03 -13.98
N ARG A 317 0.90 1.98 -13.22
CA ARG A 317 -0.39 1.36 -13.00
C ARG A 317 -0.72 1.39 -11.51
N LEU A 318 -1.98 1.46 -11.18
CA LEU A 318 -2.43 1.23 -9.81
C LEU A 318 -2.11 -0.22 -9.43
N ALA A 319 -1.41 -0.43 -8.31
CA ALA A 319 -1.13 -1.76 -7.79
C ALA A 319 -2.42 -2.48 -7.37
N PRO A 320 -2.47 -3.82 -7.34
CA PRO A 320 -3.57 -4.54 -6.70
C PRO A 320 -3.82 -4.02 -5.29
N ALA A 321 -5.07 -3.96 -4.85
CA ALA A 321 -5.42 -3.57 -3.48
C ALA A 321 -4.88 -4.58 -2.48
N TYR A 322 -4.44 -4.11 -1.34
CA TYR A 322 -3.95 -4.88 -0.20
C TYR A 322 -4.34 -4.16 1.10
N ASP A 323 -4.28 -4.85 2.21
CA ASP A 323 -4.63 -4.29 3.54
C ASP A 323 -6.08 -3.77 3.59
N VAL A 324 -7.00 -4.49 2.93
CA VAL A 324 -8.43 -4.16 2.87
C VAL A 324 -9.17 -4.97 3.90
N LEU A 325 -9.55 -4.33 5.00
CA LEU A 325 -10.33 -4.98 6.07
C LEU A 325 -11.15 -3.94 6.83
N THR A 326 -12.24 -4.39 7.45
CA THR A 326 -12.98 -3.53 8.37
C THR A 326 -12.13 -3.20 9.60
N THR A 327 -12.08 -1.93 9.99
CA THR A 327 -11.40 -1.50 11.22
C THR A 327 -12.27 -1.66 12.45
N ASN A 328 -13.58 -1.81 12.24
CA ASN A 328 -14.58 -1.89 13.31
C ASN A 328 -14.52 -0.68 14.28
N SER A 329 -14.04 0.48 13.80
CA SER A 329 -13.80 1.66 14.63
C SER A 329 -15.03 2.54 14.81
N GLY A 330 -15.90 2.59 13.80
CA GLY A 330 -17.06 3.46 13.76
C GLY A 330 -16.73 4.96 13.82
N GLN A 331 -15.54 5.35 13.38
CA GLN A 331 -15.07 6.74 13.45
C GLN A 331 -15.87 7.69 12.55
N GLY A 332 -16.50 7.18 11.47
CA GLY A 332 -17.27 7.98 10.53
C GLY A 332 -16.42 8.83 9.58
N TYR A 333 -15.09 8.72 9.63
CA TYR A 333 -14.17 9.40 8.69
C TYR A 333 -13.08 8.44 8.21
N GLN A 334 -12.55 8.69 7.03
CA GLN A 334 -11.42 7.98 6.42
C GLN A 334 -10.11 8.68 6.75
N GLU A 335 -8.99 7.95 6.83
CA GLU A 335 -7.66 8.58 6.90
C GLU A 335 -7.28 9.25 5.58
N PHE A 336 -7.75 8.74 4.45
CA PHE A 336 -7.52 9.29 3.12
C PHE A 336 -8.70 10.18 2.70
N ILE A 337 -8.46 11.38 2.16
CA ILE A 337 -9.52 12.33 1.78
C ILE A 337 -10.44 11.71 0.73
N VAL A 338 -11.75 11.75 0.98
CA VAL A 338 -12.78 11.13 0.16
C VAL A 338 -13.32 12.10 -0.92
N GLY A 339 -13.63 13.33 -0.56
CA GLY A 339 -14.26 14.28 -1.47
C GLY A 339 -14.30 15.71 -0.92
N LEU A 340 -15.34 16.48 -1.28
CA LEU A 340 -15.49 17.89 -0.87
C LEU A 340 -15.62 18.04 0.65
N ASP A 341 -16.26 17.09 1.33
CA ASP A 341 -16.39 17.07 2.79
C ASP A 341 -15.19 16.33 3.44
N GLN A 342 -14.02 16.51 2.83
CA GLN A 342 -12.74 16.01 3.29
C GLN A 342 -12.75 14.49 3.54
N ARG A 343 -12.58 14.07 4.79
CA ARG A 343 -12.46 12.68 5.21
C ARG A 343 -13.79 12.03 5.60
N ASP A 344 -14.92 12.75 5.49
CA ASP A 344 -16.22 12.20 5.86
C ASP A 344 -16.53 10.91 5.09
N SER A 345 -16.78 9.82 5.84
CA SER A 345 -16.93 8.45 5.30
C SER A 345 -18.34 8.20 4.80
N THR A 346 -18.75 8.95 3.76
CA THR A 346 -20.11 8.84 3.20
C THR A 346 -20.12 8.66 1.68
N LEU A 347 -21.16 7.97 1.19
CA LEU A 347 -21.41 7.83 -0.25
C LEU A 347 -21.66 9.18 -0.91
N ALA A 348 -22.32 10.11 -0.20
CA ALA A 348 -22.54 11.47 -0.70
C ALA A 348 -21.22 12.19 -0.93
N ASN A 349 -20.27 12.09 0.02
CA ASN A 349 -18.94 12.66 -0.13
C ASN A 349 -18.14 11.98 -1.25
N ALA A 350 -18.21 10.66 -1.38
CA ALA A 350 -17.58 9.93 -2.50
C ALA A 350 -18.12 10.37 -3.86
N MET A 351 -19.43 10.63 -3.97
CA MET A 351 -20.07 11.13 -5.19
C MET A 351 -19.73 12.59 -5.53
N SER A 352 -19.35 13.40 -4.53
CA SER A 352 -19.12 14.84 -4.66
C SER A 352 -18.05 15.19 -5.70
N GLN A 353 -17.05 14.33 -5.90
CA GLN A 353 -15.94 14.50 -6.84
C GLN A 353 -15.79 13.33 -7.84
N CYS A 354 -16.85 12.58 -8.11
CA CYS A 354 -16.82 11.39 -8.97
C CYS A 354 -16.26 11.65 -10.37
N THR A 355 -16.41 12.88 -10.90
CA THR A 355 -15.89 13.26 -12.22
C THR A 355 -14.36 13.26 -12.29
N LEU A 356 -13.68 13.44 -11.17
CA LEU A 356 -12.22 13.35 -11.09
C LEU A 356 -11.70 11.91 -11.33
N PHE A 357 -12.56 10.92 -11.14
CA PHE A 357 -12.27 9.51 -11.43
C PHE A 357 -12.65 9.07 -12.85
N GLY A 358 -13.08 10.04 -13.69
CA GLY A 358 -13.46 9.77 -15.08
C GLY A 358 -14.86 9.21 -15.27
N TYR A 359 -15.73 9.35 -14.28
CA TYR A 359 -17.14 9.02 -14.37
C TYR A 359 -18.02 10.25 -14.66
N THR A 360 -19.14 10.08 -15.33
CA THR A 360 -20.30 10.95 -15.16
C THR A 360 -20.98 10.62 -13.83
N SER A 361 -21.76 11.54 -13.28
CA SER A 361 -22.49 11.28 -12.02
C SER A 361 -23.39 10.05 -12.10
N ALA A 362 -24.08 9.85 -13.24
CA ALA A 362 -24.91 8.66 -13.46
C ALA A 362 -24.09 7.36 -13.50
N GLN A 363 -22.91 7.36 -14.14
CA GLN A 363 -22.03 6.19 -14.16
C GLN A 363 -21.47 5.89 -12.78
N ALA A 364 -21.04 6.90 -12.03
CA ALA A 364 -20.56 6.73 -10.66
C ALA A 364 -21.66 6.16 -9.75
N ALA A 365 -22.89 6.68 -9.86
CA ALA A 365 -24.03 6.18 -9.10
C ALA A 365 -24.35 4.71 -9.41
N ALA A 366 -24.26 4.30 -10.67
CA ALA A 366 -24.42 2.89 -11.07
C ALA A 366 -23.31 2.01 -10.47
N GLU A 367 -22.08 2.54 -10.41
CA GLU A 367 -20.96 1.83 -9.79
C GLU A 367 -21.16 1.69 -8.27
N VAL A 368 -21.64 2.72 -7.58
CA VAL A 368 -21.99 2.66 -6.15
C VAL A 368 -23.04 1.58 -5.89
N VAL A 369 -24.12 1.52 -6.71
CA VAL A 369 -25.16 0.49 -6.60
C VAL A 369 -24.56 -0.92 -6.73
N ARG A 370 -23.64 -1.11 -7.66
CA ARG A 370 -22.97 -2.40 -7.86
C ARG A 370 -22.16 -2.83 -6.62
N VAL A 371 -21.42 -1.90 -6.00
CA VAL A 371 -20.66 -2.18 -4.78
C VAL A 371 -21.61 -2.44 -3.60
N ILE A 372 -22.70 -1.67 -3.45
CA ILE A 372 -23.75 -1.91 -2.43
C ILE A 372 -24.30 -3.33 -2.55
N GLN A 373 -24.62 -3.80 -3.76
CA GLN A 373 -25.14 -5.15 -3.97
C GLN A 373 -24.17 -6.23 -3.45
N VAL A 374 -22.88 -6.07 -3.68
CA VAL A 374 -21.86 -7.00 -3.17
C VAL A 374 -21.74 -6.92 -1.66
N VAL A 375 -21.65 -5.71 -1.11
CA VAL A 375 -21.49 -5.52 0.35
C VAL A 375 -22.71 -6.02 1.11
N ASN A 376 -23.92 -5.93 0.58
CA ASN A 376 -25.11 -6.50 1.22
C ASN A 376 -25.01 -8.03 1.42
N GLY A 377 -24.14 -8.71 0.70
CA GLY A 377 -23.86 -10.15 0.87
C GLY A 377 -22.70 -10.48 1.80
N TRP A 378 -22.10 -9.50 2.48
CA TRP A 378 -20.85 -9.64 3.23
C TRP A 378 -20.91 -10.75 4.28
N ARG A 379 -21.98 -10.79 5.10
CA ARG A 379 -22.13 -11.75 6.21
C ARG A 379 -22.12 -13.18 5.72
N GLN A 380 -22.88 -13.47 4.65
CA GLN A 380 -22.91 -14.80 4.06
C GLN A 380 -21.57 -15.17 3.44
N HIS A 381 -20.90 -14.23 2.77
CA HIS A 381 -19.59 -14.45 2.18
C HIS A 381 -18.53 -14.79 3.25
N PHE A 382 -18.45 -14.02 4.33
CA PHE A 382 -17.52 -14.25 5.44
C PHE A 382 -17.80 -15.59 6.14
N LYS A 383 -19.07 -15.92 6.35
CA LYS A 383 -19.48 -17.22 6.93
C LYS A 383 -19.00 -18.39 6.08
N THR A 384 -19.08 -18.31 4.73
CA THR A 384 -18.62 -19.39 3.83
C THR A 384 -17.11 -19.58 3.86
N LEU A 385 -16.36 -18.57 4.31
CA LEU A 385 -14.91 -18.63 4.48
C LEU A 385 -14.48 -19.06 5.89
N GLY A 386 -15.44 -19.34 6.79
CA GLY A 386 -15.16 -19.88 8.11
C GLY A 386 -15.09 -18.84 9.22
N VAL A 387 -15.45 -17.56 8.97
CA VAL A 387 -15.56 -16.55 10.02
C VAL A 387 -16.64 -16.98 11.01
N CYS A 388 -16.32 -17.01 12.30
CA CYS A 388 -17.23 -17.48 13.35
C CYS A 388 -18.39 -16.49 13.60
N GLU A 389 -19.49 -16.99 14.17
CA GLU A 389 -20.69 -16.15 14.42
C GLU A 389 -20.38 -14.96 15.36
N ALA A 390 -19.52 -15.13 16.37
CA ALA A 390 -19.16 -14.06 17.28
C ALA A 390 -18.46 -12.89 16.55
N ASP A 391 -17.54 -13.22 15.63
CA ASP A 391 -16.87 -12.21 14.79
C ASP A 391 -17.87 -11.57 13.81
N LEU A 392 -18.75 -12.37 13.19
CA LEU A 392 -19.80 -11.86 12.29
C LEU A 392 -20.73 -10.89 13.02
N ASP A 393 -21.11 -11.18 14.26
CA ASP A 393 -21.97 -10.32 15.07
C ASP A 393 -21.23 -9.01 15.44
N SER A 394 -19.98 -9.10 15.84
CA SER A 394 -19.13 -7.92 16.09
C SER A 394 -19.00 -7.01 14.87
N LEU A 395 -18.76 -7.59 13.70
CA LEU A 395 -18.67 -6.83 12.45
C LEU A 395 -20.01 -6.22 12.03
N ALA A 396 -21.13 -6.91 12.31
CA ALA A 396 -22.47 -6.43 11.96
C ALA A 396 -22.83 -5.15 12.72
N GLU A 397 -22.31 -4.95 13.94
CA GLU A 397 -22.52 -3.70 14.69
C GLU A 397 -22.08 -2.47 13.91
N ARG A 398 -21.13 -2.62 12.97
CA ARG A 398 -20.60 -1.55 12.13
C ARG A 398 -21.12 -1.62 10.71
N ILE A 399 -20.84 -2.72 9.99
CA ILE A 399 -21.20 -2.85 8.59
C ILE A 399 -22.72 -2.75 8.39
N ASP A 400 -23.51 -3.32 9.31
CA ASP A 400 -24.98 -3.26 9.30
C ASP A 400 -25.55 -2.27 10.35
N GLY A 401 -24.68 -1.51 11.00
CA GLY A 401 -25.06 -0.41 11.88
C GLY A 401 -25.77 0.72 11.13
N ASP A 402 -26.63 1.46 11.82
CA ASP A 402 -27.47 2.51 11.23
C ASP A 402 -26.76 3.45 10.25
N PRO A 403 -25.54 3.97 10.52
CA PRO A 403 -24.89 4.91 9.61
C PRO A 403 -24.58 4.31 8.23
N LEU A 404 -24.06 3.08 8.17
CA LEU A 404 -23.68 2.43 6.90
C LEU A 404 -24.87 1.73 6.24
N LEU A 405 -25.74 1.10 7.03
CA LEU A 405 -26.95 0.46 6.53
C LEU A 405 -27.89 1.48 5.89
N SER A 406 -28.13 2.62 6.55
CA SER A 406 -28.93 3.71 6.00
C SER A 406 -28.37 4.26 4.69
N GLN A 407 -27.06 4.42 4.59
CA GLN A 407 -26.42 4.84 3.34
C GLN A 407 -26.70 3.85 2.20
N ARG A 408 -26.57 2.53 2.45
CA ARG A 408 -26.87 1.51 1.44
C ARG A 408 -28.32 1.46 1.03
N GLN A 409 -29.24 1.60 2.00
CA GLN A 409 -30.69 1.51 1.76
C GLN A 409 -31.26 2.76 1.07
N ASN A 410 -30.75 3.94 1.41
CA ASN A 410 -31.27 5.21 0.92
C ASN A 410 -30.54 5.74 -0.31
N PHE A 411 -29.47 5.08 -0.77
CA PHE A 411 -28.77 5.51 -1.96
C PHE A 411 -29.65 5.36 -3.21
N ASN A 412 -30.04 6.48 -3.80
CA ASN A 412 -30.89 6.50 -4.98
C ASN A 412 -30.09 6.98 -6.20
N PRO A 413 -29.74 6.14 -7.18
CA PRO A 413 -29.00 6.54 -8.36
C PRO A 413 -29.72 7.58 -9.21
N ALA A 414 -31.06 7.71 -9.11
CA ALA A 414 -31.83 8.70 -9.86
C ALA A 414 -31.48 10.16 -9.46
N ASP A 415 -31.02 10.37 -8.23
CA ASP A 415 -30.61 11.69 -7.74
C ASP A 415 -29.38 12.23 -8.47
N TYR A 416 -28.62 11.35 -9.12
CA TYR A 416 -27.42 11.63 -9.89
C TYR A 416 -27.63 11.54 -11.40
N ALA A 417 -28.85 11.25 -11.85
CA ALA A 417 -29.18 11.28 -13.26
C ALA A 417 -29.12 12.72 -13.79
N THR A 418 -28.38 12.94 -14.86
CA THR A 418 -28.35 14.25 -15.52
C THR A 418 -29.78 14.64 -15.91
N PRO A 419 -30.32 15.82 -15.53
CA PRO A 419 -31.63 16.24 -16.01
C PRO A 419 -31.62 16.20 -17.53
N ALA A 420 -32.60 15.51 -18.13
CA ALA A 420 -32.79 15.53 -19.58
C ALA A 420 -32.74 16.99 -20.05
N ALA A 421 -31.87 17.30 -21.01
CA ALA A 421 -31.72 18.67 -21.49
C ALA A 421 -33.11 19.23 -21.76
N ARG A 422 -33.49 20.26 -20.99
CA ARG A 422 -34.76 20.97 -21.22
C ARG A 422 -34.74 21.42 -22.68
N THR A 423 -35.47 20.74 -23.53
CA THR A 423 -35.76 21.17 -24.89
C THR A 423 -36.31 22.59 -24.78
N LYS A 424 -35.52 23.55 -25.17
CA LYS A 424 -36.00 24.93 -25.32
C LYS A 424 -37.23 24.86 -26.21
N ARG A 425 -38.44 24.97 -25.60
CA ARG A 425 -39.65 25.21 -26.37
C ARG A 425 -39.38 26.48 -27.19
N ARG A 426 -39.25 26.30 -28.50
CA ARG A 426 -39.27 27.45 -29.42
C ARG A 426 -40.55 28.19 -29.13
N SER A 427 -40.42 29.47 -28.78
CA SER A 427 -41.54 30.40 -28.69
C SER A 427 -42.26 30.39 -30.04
N PRO A 428 -43.59 30.30 -30.07
CA PRO A 428 -44.34 30.35 -31.32
C PRO A 428 -44.56 31.77 -31.83
N PHE A 429 -43.77 32.75 -31.37
CA PHE A 429 -43.85 34.14 -31.85
C PHE A 429 -42.44 34.63 -32.20
N ALA A 430 -42.09 34.49 -33.48
CA ALA A 430 -41.18 35.33 -34.25
C ALA A 430 -41.57 35.21 -35.72
#